data_d7aaa9851235f0750451882cbba78c24
#
_entry.id   d7aaa9851235f0750451882cbba78c24
#
_cell.length_a   1.000
_cell.length_b   1.000
_cell.length_c   1.000
_cell.angle_alpha   90.00
_cell.angle_beta   90.00
_cell.angle_gamma   90.00
#
_symmetry.space_group_name_H-M   'P 1'
#
loop_
_entity.id
_entity.type
_entity.pdbx_description
1 polymer ?
#
loop_
_entity_poly.entity_id
_entity_poly.type
_entity_poly.pdbx_seq_one_letter_code
_entity_poly.pdbx_strand_id
1 'polypeptide(L)'
;MIDIKKLKSAIPIEEYYRSILGAPKKTNNDHWVFFCLFHDDQKTPNLAVYFDGGFNCFCCDTKGGDVLAFHQKVTGNTFPEVLIELAEKYLPELLRKNTVPFKKKQLIETYSYKDEKGNLLSQVLRYEPKDFSRRQPDGNGGWKWNLDGVRKVLYRLPELLNSAGPVYIVAGEKDCETLVKYGVTATTNPGGEGKWRREFNHHLKGRN
;
A
#
# COMPACT_ATOMS: atom_id res chain seq x y z
N MET A 1 11.96 -8.32 9.28
CA MET A 1 10.68 -8.93 8.83
C MET A 1 10.16 -9.79 9.97
N ILE A 2 8.88 -9.70 10.34
CA ILE A 2 8.28 -10.51 11.40
C ILE A 2 8.24 -11.98 10.95
N ASP A 3 8.71 -12.89 11.81
CA ASP A 3 8.61 -14.33 11.55
C ASP A 3 7.16 -14.80 11.77
N ILE A 4 6.44 -14.96 10.68
CA ILE A 4 5.01 -15.33 10.67
C ILE A 4 4.77 -16.69 11.30
N LYS A 5 5.66 -17.68 11.08
CA LYS A 5 5.51 -19.01 11.70
C LYS A 5 5.59 -18.93 13.21
N LYS A 6 6.61 -18.20 13.69
CA LYS A 6 6.80 -17.98 15.13
C LYS A 6 5.64 -17.25 15.77
N LEU A 7 5.13 -16.20 15.10
CA LEU A 7 3.97 -15.46 15.57
C LEU A 7 2.73 -16.35 15.69
N LYS A 8 2.41 -17.11 14.65
CA LYS A 8 1.27 -18.04 14.67
C LYS A 8 1.37 -19.07 15.81
N SER A 9 2.56 -19.62 16.03
CA SER A 9 2.79 -20.61 17.11
C SER A 9 2.68 -19.99 18.51
N ALA A 10 2.85 -18.69 18.65
CA ALA A 10 2.75 -18.01 19.93
C ALA A 10 1.31 -17.60 20.30
N ILE A 11 0.39 -17.60 19.32
CA ILE A 11 -1.01 -17.23 19.57
C ILE A 11 -1.77 -18.44 20.13
N PRO A 12 -2.31 -18.36 21.36
CA PRO A 12 -3.16 -19.41 21.92
C PRO A 12 -4.52 -19.39 21.21
N ILE A 13 -4.69 -20.26 20.23
CA ILE A 13 -5.81 -20.23 19.27
C ILE A 13 -7.17 -20.23 19.97
N GLU A 14 -7.39 -21.12 20.96
CA GLU A 14 -8.65 -21.18 21.66
C GLU A 14 -8.96 -19.88 22.42
N GLU A 15 -8.00 -19.38 23.20
CA GLU A 15 -8.16 -18.15 23.99
C GLU A 15 -8.36 -16.93 23.07
N TYR A 16 -7.64 -16.89 21.97
CA TYR A 16 -7.78 -15.83 20.97
C TYR A 16 -9.21 -15.76 20.44
N TYR A 17 -9.75 -16.87 19.95
CA TYR A 17 -11.10 -16.90 19.39
C TYR A 17 -12.17 -16.67 20.46
N ARG A 18 -11.99 -17.21 21.67
CA ARG A 18 -12.89 -16.96 22.80
C ARG A 18 -12.93 -15.49 23.21
N SER A 19 -11.81 -14.77 23.10
CA SER A 19 -11.76 -13.33 23.43
C SER A 19 -12.60 -12.47 22.49
N ILE A 20 -12.86 -12.94 21.28
CA ILE A 20 -13.61 -12.21 20.25
C ILE A 20 -15.04 -12.75 20.11
N LEU A 21 -15.21 -14.06 20.11
CA LEU A 21 -16.47 -14.74 19.83
C LEU A 21 -17.23 -15.21 21.07
N GLY A 22 -16.59 -15.09 22.26
CA GLY A 22 -17.14 -15.65 23.50
C GLY A 22 -16.93 -17.16 23.61
N ALA A 23 -17.76 -17.82 24.42
CA ALA A 23 -17.70 -19.28 24.58
C ALA A 23 -18.24 -20.00 23.33
N PRO A 24 -17.59 -21.09 22.86
CA PRO A 24 -18.11 -21.90 21.78
C PRO A 24 -19.45 -22.51 22.18
N LYS A 25 -20.35 -22.64 21.21
CA LYS A 25 -21.67 -23.27 21.40
C LYS A 25 -21.59 -24.79 21.31
N LYS A 26 -20.58 -25.29 20.61
CA LYS A 26 -20.29 -26.71 20.47
C LYS A 26 -18.80 -26.94 20.28
N THR A 27 -18.30 -28.05 20.79
CA THR A 27 -16.92 -28.52 20.54
C THR A 27 -17.01 -29.87 19.84
N ASN A 28 -16.36 -30.00 18.69
CA ASN A 28 -16.22 -31.24 17.93
C ASN A 28 -14.77 -31.78 18.08
N ASN A 29 -14.45 -32.85 17.37
CA ASN A 29 -13.13 -33.51 17.49
C ASN A 29 -11.97 -32.65 16.99
N ASP A 30 -12.20 -31.73 16.04
CA ASP A 30 -11.20 -30.94 15.31
C ASP A 30 -11.49 -29.44 15.27
N HIS A 31 -12.67 -29.01 15.78
CA HIS A 31 -13.07 -27.61 15.74
C HIS A 31 -14.08 -27.23 16.83
N TRP A 32 -14.12 -25.94 17.13
CA TRP A 32 -15.18 -25.29 17.90
C TRP A 32 -16.21 -24.67 16.96
N VAL A 33 -17.46 -24.55 17.40
CA VAL A 33 -18.55 -23.90 16.66
C VAL A 33 -19.05 -22.70 17.44
N PHE A 34 -19.05 -21.54 16.76
CA PHE A 34 -19.48 -20.25 17.30
C PHE A 34 -20.61 -19.65 16.49
N PHE A 35 -21.27 -18.64 17.03
CA PHE A 35 -22.04 -17.72 16.21
C PHE A 35 -21.10 -16.90 15.34
N CYS A 36 -21.48 -16.68 14.10
CA CYS A 36 -20.68 -15.91 13.17
C CYS A 36 -20.89 -14.40 13.40
N LEU A 37 -19.81 -13.64 13.46
CA LEU A 37 -19.88 -12.17 13.61
C LEU A 37 -19.94 -11.43 12.28
N PHE A 38 -19.81 -12.14 11.15
CA PHE A 38 -19.78 -11.54 9.81
C PHE A 38 -21.15 -11.48 9.13
N HIS A 39 -22.19 -12.05 9.77
CA HIS A 39 -23.58 -11.94 9.39
C HIS A 39 -24.46 -12.09 10.63
N ASP A 40 -25.74 -11.79 10.52
CA ASP A 40 -26.70 -11.97 11.62
C ASP A 40 -26.97 -13.46 11.88
N ASP A 41 -26.30 -14.01 12.88
CA ASP A 41 -26.32 -15.42 13.28
C ASP A 41 -26.76 -15.57 14.74
N GLN A 42 -28.04 -15.43 15.00
CA GLN A 42 -28.58 -15.48 16.37
C GLN A 42 -29.21 -16.81 16.76
N LYS A 43 -29.50 -17.69 15.79
CA LYS A 43 -30.29 -18.92 16.03
C LYS A 43 -29.46 -20.19 15.93
N THR A 44 -28.58 -20.30 14.95
CA THR A 44 -27.84 -21.52 14.65
C THR A 44 -26.36 -21.19 14.48
N PRO A 45 -25.47 -21.63 15.37
CA PRO A 45 -24.05 -21.34 15.23
C PRO A 45 -23.47 -22.06 14.01
N ASN A 46 -22.90 -21.27 13.08
CA ASN A 46 -22.43 -21.76 11.78
C ASN A 46 -20.95 -21.47 11.50
N LEU A 47 -20.23 -20.82 12.43
CA LEU A 47 -18.81 -20.55 12.28
C LEU A 47 -18.01 -21.68 12.93
N ALA A 48 -17.41 -22.54 12.12
CA ALA A 48 -16.41 -23.51 12.57
C ALA A 48 -15.03 -22.82 12.67
N VAL A 49 -14.35 -23.03 13.80
CA VAL A 49 -12.97 -22.62 14.03
C VAL A 49 -12.15 -23.85 14.33
N TYR A 50 -11.22 -24.18 13.48
CA TYR A 50 -10.37 -25.36 13.60
C TYR A 50 -9.23 -25.13 14.59
N PHE A 51 -8.75 -26.20 15.20
CA PHE A 51 -7.70 -26.12 16.25
C PHE A 51 -6.36 -25.61 15.72
N ASP A 52 -6.15 -25.65 14.40
CA ASP A 52 -4.99 -25.05 13.71
C ASP A 52 -5.15 -23.52 13.46
N GLY A 53 -6.30 -22.97 13.80
CA GLY A 53 -6.63 -21.55 13.66
C GLY A 53 -7.32 -21.17 12.36
N GLY A 54 -7.58 -22.13 11.47
CA GLY A 54 -8.45 -21.94 10.30
C GLY A 54 -9.90 -21.74 10.72
N PHE A 55 -10.70 -21.10 9.86
CA PHE A 55 -12.12 -20.89 10.13
C PHE A 55 -12.96 -20.94 8.85
N ASN A 56 -14.21 -21.35 8.99
CA ASN A 56 -15.19 -21.38 7.91
C ASN A 56 -16.61 -21.18 8.45
N CYS A 57 -17.33 -20.21 7.90
CA CYS A 57 -18.76 -20.06 8.14
C CYS A 57 -19.54 -20.76 7.04
N PHE A 58 -20.40 -21.71 7.41
CA PHE A 58 -21.22 -22.47 6.45
C PHE A 58 -22.46 -21.72 5.96
N CYS A 59 -22.70 -20.49 6.46
CA CYS A 59 -23.82 -19.65 6.06
C CYS A 59 -23.43 -18.53 5.10
N CYS A 60 -22.37 -17.76 5.44
CA CYS A 60 -21.96 -16.58 4.64
C CYS A 60 -20.65 -16.80 3.86
N ASP A 61 -20.17 -18.04 3.75
CA ASP A 61 -18.92 -18.41 3.07
C ASP A 61 -17.65 -17.65 3.52
N THR A 62 -17.73 -16.94 4.64
CA THR A 62 -16.56 -16.27 5.23
C THR A 62 -15.61 -17.31 5.76
N LYS A 63 -14.40 -17.36 5.23
CA LYS A 63 -13.37 -18.35 5.56
C LYS A 63 -11.97 -17.78 5.53
N GLY A 64 -11.04 -18.46 6.18
CA GLY A 64 -9.62 -18.19 6.14
C GLY A 64 -8.80 -19.35 6.71
N GLY A 65 -7.55 -19.44 6.28
CA GLY A 65 -6.68 -20.58 6.62
C GLY A 65 -5.99 -20.45 7.98
N ASP A 66 -6.12 -19.31 8.68
CA ASP A 66 -5.44 -19.09 9.96
C ASP A 66 -6.01 -17.90 10.75
N VAL A 67 -5.50 -17.75 11.96
CA VAL A 67 -5.84 -16.68 12.89
C VAL A 67 -5.50 -15.28 12.37
N LEU A 68 -4.49 -15.12 11.51
CA LEU A 68 -4.13 -13.83 10.94
C LEU A 68 -5.21 -13.36 9.94
N ALA A 69 -5.66 -14.29 9.09
CA ALA A 69 -6.75 -14.04 8.16
C ALA A 69 -8.07 -13.71 8.89
N PHE A 70 -8.34 -14.36 10.02
CA PHE A 70 -9.47 -14.04 10.86
C PHE A 70 -9.35 -12.64 11.46
N HIS A 71 -8.21 -12.32 12.07
CA HIS A 71 -7.96 -11.00 12.66
C HIS A 71 -8.10 -9.88 11.64
N GLN A 72 -7.57 -10.09 10.43
CA GLN A 72 -7.70 -9.13 9.32
C GLN A 72 -9.17 -8.86 8.96
N LYS A 73 -9.99 -9.90 8.91
CA LYS A 73 -11.42 -9.75 8.60
C LYS A 73 -12.20 -9.05 9.72
N VAL A 74 -11.84 -9.31 10.96
CA VAL A 74 -12.50 -8.70 12.14
C VAL A 74 -12.15 -7.22 12.27
N THR A 75 -10.89 -6.86 12.09
CA THR A 75 -10.40 -5.49 12.29
C THR A 75 -10.49 -4.62 11.05
N GLY A 76 -10.50 -5.22 9.86
CA GLY A 76 -10.36 -4.50 8.59
C GLY A 76 -8.94 -3.97 8.32
N ASN A 77 -7.98 -4.28 9.19
CA ASN A 77 -6.60 -3.83 9.08
C ASN A 77 -5.87 -4.47 7.88
N THR A 78 -4.84 -3.80 7.40
CA THR A 78 -3.94 -4.39 6.40
C THR A 78 -3.11 -5.53 7.00
N PHE A 79 -2.63 -6.45 6.19
CA PHE A 79 -1.84 -7.58 6.69
C PHE A 79 -0.60 -7.18 7.51
N PRO A 80 0.19 -6.14 7.15
CA PRO A 80 1.27 -5.66 8.00
C PRO A 80 0.81 -5.13 9.36
N GLU A 81 -0.32 -4.44 9.44
CA GLU A 81 -0.90 -3.94 10.69
C GLU A 81 -1.34 -5.10 11.60
N VAL A 82 -1.97 -6.11 11.02
CA VAL A 82 -2.33 -7.36 11.74
C VAL A 82 -1.11 -8.03 12.36
N LEU A 83 0.00 -8.13 11.59
CA LEU A 83 1.23 -8.73 12.10
C LEU A 83 1.82 -7.95 13.28
N ILE A 84 1.79 -6.62 13.23
CA ILE A 84 2.30 -5.76 14.31
C ILE A 84 1.42 -5.90 15.54
N GLU A 85 0.11 -5.76 15.39
CA GLU A 85 -0.86 -5.82 16.49
C GLU A 85 -0.82 -7.16 17.24
N LEU A 86 -0.81 -8.27 16.50
CA LEU A 86 -0.70 -9.58 17.12
C LEU A 86 0.69 -9.87 17.70
N ALA A 87 1.75 -9.34 17.09
CA ALA A 87 3.09 -9.46 17.66
C ALA A 87 3.25 -8.64 18.94
N GLU A 88 2.69 -7.44 19.03
CA GLU A 88 2.67 -6.64 20.26
C GLU A 88 2.01 -7.40 21.41
N LYS A 89 0.92 -8.09 21.11
CA LYS A 89 0.13 -8.80 22.11
C LYS A 89 0.74 -10.14 22.54
N TYR A 90 1.21 -10.94 21.57
CA TYR A 90 1.58 -12.34 21.84
C TYR A 90 3.07 -12.65 21.73
N LEU A 91 3.86 -11.81 21.07
CA LEU A 91 5.29 -12.08 20.85
C LEU A 91 6.10 -10.78 20.69
N PRO A 92 6.08 -9.87 21.70
CA PRO A 92 6.66 -8.54 21.63
C PRO A 92 8.18 -8.55 21.35
N GLU A 93 8.89 -9.64 21.63
CA GLU A 93 10.29 -9.79 21.33
C GLU A 93 10.59 -9.83 19.81
N LEU A 94 9.65 -10.23 18.96
CA LEU A 94 9.80 -10.13 17.50
C LEU A 94 9.87 -8.68 17.03
N LEU A 95 9.23 -7.78 17.74
CA LEU A 95 9.26 -6.34 17.44
C LEU A 95 10.57 -5.71 17.91
N ARG A 96 11.11 -6.12 19.07
CA ARG A 96 12.37 -5.56 19.62
C ARG A 96 13.57 -5.81 18.73
N LYS A 97 13.61 -6.89 17.95
CA LYS A 97 14.70 -7.21 17.01
C LYS A 97 14.57 -6.50 15.66
N ASN A 98 13.42 -5.94 15.33
CA ASN A 98 13.10 -5.41 14.01
C ASN A 98 12.35 -4.06 14.03
N THR A 99 12.29 -3.36 15.16
CA THR A 99 11.65 -2.05 15.19
C THR A 99 12.56 -0.98 14.58
N VAL A 100 12.54 -0.91 13.27
CA VAL A 100 12.32 0.42 12.70
C VAL A 100 10.86 0.76 13.05
N PRO A 101 10.57 1.77 13.86
CA PRO A 101 9.19 2.15 14.15
C PRO A 101 8.49 2.37 12.80
N PHE A 102 7.32 1.77 12.62
CA PHE A 102 6.50 2.02 11.44
C PHE A 102 6.10 3.50 11.48
N LYS A 103 6.99 4.34 10.98
CA LYS A 103 6.68 5.76 10.83
C LYS A 103 5.55 5.83 9.81
N LYS A 104 4.38 6.26 10.27
CA LYS A 104 3.23 6.57 9.42
C LYS A 104 3.75 7.37 8.22
N LYS A 105 3.57 6.85 7.02
CA LYS A 105 4.04 7.51 5.80
C LYS A 105 3.44 8.91 5.73
N GLN A 106 4.28 9.91 5.78
CA GLN A 106 3.87 11.30 5.62
C GLN A 106 4.13 11.71 4.17
N LEU A 107 3.09 12.20 3.49
CA LEU A 107 3.24 12.81 2.17
C LEU A 107 4.08 14.08 2.32
N ILE A 108 5.23 14.13 1.64
CA ILE A 108 6.14 15.29 1.68
C ILE A 108 5.98 16.15 0.43
N GLU A 109 5.80 15.51 -0.73
CA GLU A 109 5.80 16.22 -2.01
C GLU A 109 4.92 15.50 -3.04
N THR A 110 4.34 16.28 -3.96
CA THR A 110 3.55 15.76 -5.08
C THR A 110 4.07 16.36 -6.39
N TYR A 111 4.59 15.52 -7.26
CA TYR A 111 5.11 15.90 -8.57
C TYR A 111 4.07 15.63 -9.65
N SER A 112 3.63 16.68 -10.34
CA SER A 112 2.58 16.60 -11.37
C SER A 112 3.18 16.51 -12.77
N TYR A 113 2.84 15.46 -13.49
CA TYR A 113 3.17 15.29 -14.89
C TYR A 113 2.04 15.81 -15.77
N LYS A 114 2.33 16.78 -16.63
CA LYS A 114 1.37 17.49 -17.46
C LYS A 114 1.73 17.31 -18.94
N ASP A 115 0.70 17.35 -19.80
CA ASP A 115 0.91 17.37 -21.26
C ASP A 115 1.39 18.77 -21.72
N GLU A 116 1.60 18.91 -23.02
CA GLU A 116 2.06 20.14 -23.68
C GLU A 116 1.12 21.35 -23.46
N LYS A 117 -0.15 21.07 -23.17
CA LYS A 117 -1.20 22.06 -22.91
C LYS A 117 -1.38 22.37 -21.43
N GLY A 118 -0.63 21.69 -20.56
CA GLY A 118 -0.74 21.83 -19.12
C GLY A 118 -1.80 20.95 -18.45
N ASN A 119 -2.47 20.05 -19.18
CA ASN A 119 -3.42 19.11 -18.59
C ASN A 119 -2.70 18.07 -17.75
N LEU A 120 -3.24 17.78 -16.57
CA LEU A 120 -2.67 16.81 -15.67
C LEU A 120 -2.86 15.37 -16.19
N LEU A 121 -1.77 14.66 -16.39
CA LEU A 121 -1.76 13.26 -16.80
C LEU A 121 -1.60 12.30 -15.63
N SER A 122 -0.69 12.61 -14.71
CA SER A 122 -0.42 11.78 -13.55
C SER A 122 0.33 12.54 -12.47
N GLN A 123 0.40 11.93 -11.28
CA GLN A 123 1.18 12.43 -10.16
C GLN A 123 2.07 11.34 -9.57
N VAL A 124 3.27 11.74 -9.15
CA VAL A 124 4.16 10.96 -8.29
C VAL A 124 4.11 11.59 -6.90
N LEU A 125 3.76 10.80 -5.90
CA LEU A 125 3.69 11.20 -4.50
C LEU A 125 4.92 10.66 -3.78
N ARG A 126 5.65 11.53 -3.07
CA ARG A 126 6.84 11.21 -2.29
C ARG A 126 6.51 11.23 -0.81
N TYR A 127 6.92 10.21 -0.10
CA TYR A 127 6.68 10.04 1.33
C TYR A 127 7.98 10.01 2.15
N GLU A 128 7.83 10.25 3.45
CA GLU A 128 8.83 9.97 4.49
C GLU A 128 8.26 8.90 5.45
N PRO A 129 8.96 7.78 5.73
CA PRO A 129 10.22 7.32 5.14
C PRO A 129 10.16 7.17 3.62
N LYS A 130 11.31 7.32 2.93
CA LYS A 130 11.40 7.37 1.47
C LYS A 130 10.61 6.26 0.79
N ASP A 131 9.51 6.65 0.21
CA ASP A 131 8.64 5.79 -0.60
C ASP A 131 7.94 6.63 -1.66
N PHE A 132 7.40 6.00 -2.69
CA PHE A 132 6.70 6.66 -3.78
C PHE A 132 5.44 5.89 -4.16
N SER A 133 4.36 6.63 -4.39
CA SER A 133 3.18 6.10 -5.09
C SER A 133 2.85 6.95 -6.31
N ARG A 134 2.03 6.40 -7.19
CA ARG A 134 1.63 7.06 -8.44
C ARG A 134 0.13 6.99 -8.61
N ARG A 135 -0.44 8.05 -9.15
CA ARG A 135 -1.87 8.13 -9.42
C ARG A 135 -2.16 8.92 -10.69
N GLN A 136 -3.33 8.70 -11.26
CA GLN A 136 -3.87 9.48 -12.39
C GLN A 136 -5.29 9.96 -12.06
N PRO A 137 -5.77 11.07 -12.66
CA PRO A 137 -7.17 11.46 -12.55
C PRO A 137 -8.09 10.36 -13.09
N ASP A 138 -9.19 10.08 -12.40
CA ASP A 138 -10.18 9.10 -12.83
C ASP A 138 -11.24 9.64 -13.81
N GLY A 139 -11.19 10.96 -14.05
CA GLY A 139 -12.15 11.68 -14.88
C GLY A 139 -13.41 12.16 -14.15
N ASN A 140 -13.61 11.75 -12.89
CA ASN A 140 -14.78 12.10 -12.08
C ASN A 140 -14.41 12.91 -10.83
N GLY A 141 -13.21 13.52 -10.81
CA GLY A 141 -12.69 14.29 -9.67
C GLY A 141 -11.94 13.49 -8.63
N GLY A 142 -11.81 12.18 -8.83
CA GLY A 142 -11.05 11.25 -7.97
C GLY A 142 -9.73 10.78 -8.61
N TRP A 143 -9.18 9.68 -8.06
CA TRP A 143 -7.87 9.15 -8.43
C TRP A 143 -7.87 7.64 -8.66
N LYS A 144 -7.22 7.20 -9.73
CA LYS A 144 -6.81 5.81 -9.95
C LYS A 144 -5.35 5.64 -9.52
N TRP A 145 -5.06 4.64 -8.69
CA TRP A 145 -3.73 4.36 -8.14
C TRP A 145 -2.89 3.44 -9.02
N ASN A 146 -2.96 3.66 -10.33
CA ASN A 146 -2.13 3.05 -11.36
C ASN A 146 -1.85 4.08 -12.46
N LEU A 147 -1.02 3.72 -13.45
CA LEU A 147 -0.74 4.55 -14.63
C LEU A 147 -1.10 3.81 -15.93
N ASP A 148 -2.09 2.91 -15.88
CA ASP A 148 -2.53 2.15 -17.05
C ASP A 148 -3.15 3.10 -18.08
N GLY A 149 -2.68 3.03 -19.30
CA GLY A 149 -3.11 3.91 -20.40
C GLY A 149 -2.59 5.34 -20.35
N VAL A 150 -1.83 5.74 -19.32
CA VAL A 150 -1.29 7.10 -19.21
C VAL A 150 -0.09 7.27 -20.15
N ARG A 151 -0.16 8.29 -21.02
CA ARG A 151 1.00 8.72 -21.82
C ARG A 151 2.12 9.20 -20.90
N LYS A 152 3.32 8.68 -21.12
CA LYS A 152 4.51 9.12 -20.39
C LYS A 152 5.08 10.36 -21.05
N VAL A 153 5.31 11.41 -20.25
CA VAL A 153 5.88 12.68 -20.68
C VAL A 153 7.05 13.07 -19.78
N LEU A 154 7.87 14.01 -20.22
CA LEU A 154 8.90 14.59 -19.36
C LEU A 154 8.27 15.39 -18.22
N TYR A 155 8.92 15.40 -17.06
CA TYR A 155 8.52 16.24 -15.95
C TYR A 155 8.67 17.72 -16.32
N ARG A 156 7.69 18.56 -15.96
CA ARG A 156 7.63 19.99 -16.31
C ARG A 156 7.66 20.24 -17.83
N LEU A 157 7.00 19.39 -18.60
CA LEU A 157 6.97 19.50 -20.06
C LEU A 157 6.49 20.85 -20.58
N PRO A 158 5.40 21.47 -20.05
CA PRO A 158 4.99 22.80 -20.53
C PRO A 158 6.07 23.86 -20.33
N GLU A 159 6.72 23.90 -19.17
CA GLU A 159 7.79 24.84 -18.86
C GLU A 159 9.03 24.59 -19.74
N LEU A 160 9.36 23.31 -19.95
CA LEU A 160 10.43 22.92 -20.86
C LEU A 160 10.19 23.45 -22.27
N LEU A 161 8.99 23.31 -22.82
CA LEU A 161 8.65 23.75 -24.15
C LEU A 161 8.66 25.29 -24.30
N ASN A 162 8.30 26.00 -23.24
CA ASN A 162 8.28 27.46 -23.22
C ASN A 162 9.64 28.09 -22.86
N SER A 163 10.64 27.30 -22.51
CA SER A 163 11.97 27.80 -22.17
C SER A 163 12.85 27.93 -23.42
N ALA A 164 13.85 28.82 -23.36
CA ALA A 164 14.96 28.89 -24.32
C ALA A 164 16.28 28.58 -23.61
N GLY A 165 17.26 28.04 -24.35
CA GLY A 165 18.60 27.75 -23.83
C GLY A 165 18.81 26.32 -23.31
N PRO A 166 19.84 26.10 -22.50
CA PRO A 166 20.25 24.79 -22.02
C PRO A 166 19.18 24.13 -21.15
N VAL A 167 19.06 22.80 -21.26
CA VAL A 167 18.16 21.98 -20.47
C VAL A 167 18.94 20.94 -19.71
N TYR A 168 18.77 20.90 -18.42
CA TYR A 168 19.42 19.90 -17.55
C TYR A 168 18.49 18.71 -17.35
N ILE A 169 18.99 17.52 -17.69
CA ILE A 169 18.30 16.26 -17.42
C ILE A 169 18.87 15.67 -16.15
N VAL A 170 18.03 15.46 -15.16
CA VAL A 170 18.42 15.01 -13.82
C VAL A 170 17.76 13.66 -13.46
N ALA A 171 18.28 13.00 -12.40
CA ALA A 171 17.85 11.66 -12.02
C ALA A 171 16.41 11.60 -11.47
N GLY A 172 15.90 12.67 -10.89
CA GLY A 172 14.58 12.67 -10.29
C GLY A 172 13.94 14.05 -10.14
N GLU A 173 12.64 14.04 -9.79
CA GLU A 173 11.81 15.24 -9.71
C GLU A 173 12.32 16.23 -8.64
N LYS A 174 12.83 15.72 -7.50
CA LYS A 174 13.40 16.57 -6.44
C LYS A 174 14.60 17.38 -6.93
N ASP A 175 15.48 16.74 -7.71
CA ASP A 175 16.67 17.39 -8.25
C ASP A 175 16.29 18.44 -9.30
N CYS A 176 15.25 18.10 -10.11
CA CYS A 176 14.65 19.04 -11.06
C CYS A 176 14.11 20.29 -10.34
N GLU A 177 13.30 20.12 -9.28
CA GLU A 177 12.77 21.24 -8.49
C GLU A 177 13.88 22.08 -7.83
N THR A 178 14.97 21.42 -7.43
CA THR A 178 16.14 22.14 -6.88
C THR A 178 16.77 23.05 -7.91
N LEU A 179 17.04 22.56 -9.12
CA LEU A 179 17.62 23.38 -10.19
C LEU A 179 16.70 24.52 -10.64
N VAL A 180 15.40 24.24 -10.73
CA VAL A 180 14.40 25.26 -11.11
C VAL A 180 14.37 26.44 -10.13
N LYS A 181 14.55 26.20 -8.83
CA LYS A 181 14.66 27.27 -7.81
C LYS A 181 15.86 28.20 -8.05
N TYR A 182 16.87 27.73 -8.77
CA TYR A 182 18.02 28.56 -9.18
C TYR A 182 17.87 29.15 -10.58
N GLY A 183 16.65 29.12 -11.14
CA GLY A 183 16.37 29.69 -12.46
C GLY A 183 16.83 28.85 -13.65
N VAL A 184 17.18 27.58 -13.42
CA VAL A 184 17.68 26.69 -14.46
C VAL A 184 16.54 25.85 -15.03
N THR A 185 16.47 25.72 -16.34
CA THR A 185 15.52 24.79 -16.98
C THR A 185 15.98 23.36 -16.76
N ALA A 186 15.18 22.58 -16.05
CA ALA A 186 15.49 21.20 -15.76
C ALA A 186 14.28 20.29 -15.99
N THR A 187 14.56 19.04 -16.30
CA THR A 187 13.55 17.99 -16.49
C THR A 187 14.07 16.63 -16.05
N THR A 188 13.17 15.68 -15.89
CA THR A 188 13.47 14.26 -15.69
C THR A 188 12.40 13.41 -16.38
N ASN A 189 12.70 12.13 -16.59
CA ASN A 189 11.75 11.18 -17.14
C ASN A 189 10.96 10.44 -16.04
N PRO A 190 9.74 9.99 -16.32
CA PRO A 190 8.98 9.18 -15.38
C PRO A 190 9.70 7.87 -15.05
N GLY A 191 9.90 7.61 -13.75
CA GLY A 191 10.53 6.40 -13.25
C GLY A 191 12.03 6.52 -13.00
N GLY A 192 12.61 7.71 -13.16
CA GLY A 192 13.97 8.04 -12.79
C GLY A 192 15.05 7.50 -13.74
N GLU A 193 16.27 7.47 -13.24
CA GLU A 193 17.44 7.05 -13.99
C GLU A 193 17.29 5.68 -14.66
N GLY A 194 17.83 5.53 -15.88
CA GLY A 194 17.77 4.29 -16.68
C GLY A 194 16.43 4.00 -17.35
N LYS A 195 15.42 4.86 -17.20
CA LYS A 195 14.08 4.68 -17.82
C LYS A 195 13.82 5.68 -18.95
N TRP A 196 14.89 6.28 -19.52
CA TRP A 196 14.78 7.19 -20.64
C TRP A 196 14.17 6.52 -21.86
N ARG A 197 13.30 7.23 -22.58
CA ARG A 197 12.66 6.76 -23.80
C ARG A 197 13.06 7.62 -25.00
N ARG A 198 13.28 7.01 -26.14
CA ARG A 198 13.67 7.73 -27.38
C ARG A 198 12.64 8.78 -27.80
N GLU A 199 11.37 8.55 -27.49
CA GLU A 199 10.28 9.49 -27.77
C GLU A 199 10.44 10.84 -27.08
N PHE A 200 11.19 10.92 -25.98
CA PHE A 200 11.46 12.19 -25.30
C PHE A 200 12.45 13.10 -26.03
N ASN A 201 13.26 12.52 -26.90
CA ASN A 201 14.30 13.27 -27.61
C ASN A 201 13.73 14.39 -28.48
N HIS A 202 12.50 14.26 -29.02
CA HIS A 202 11.91 15.29 -29.86
C HIS A 202 11.66 16.61 -29.11
N HIS A 203 11.44 16.58 -27.81
CA HIS A 203 11.27 17.77 -26.96
C HIS A 203 12.60 18.51 -26.71
N LEU A 204 13.73 17.85 -26.96
CA LEU A 204 15.08 18.35 -26.68
C LEU A 204 15.83 18.70 -27.97
N LYS A 205 15.22 18.49 -29.15
CA LYS A 205 15.86 18.72 -30.42
C LYS A 205 16.25 20.20 -30.58
N GLY A 206 17.55 20.45 -30.90
CA GLY A 206 18.09 21.80 -31.05
C GLY A 206 18.41 22.52 -29.75
N ARG A 207 18.41 21.80 -28.60
CA ARG A 207 18.82 22.32 -27.31
C ARG A 207 20.14 21.73 -26.85
N ASN A 208 20.91 22.52 -26.15
CA ASN A 208 22.17 22.10 -25.46
C ASN A 208 21.87 21.61 -24.05
#